data_91c1c17ffc621f926b85256d4f193aef
#
_entry.id   91c1c17ffc621f926b85256d4f193aef
#
_cell.length_a   1.000
_cell.length_b   1.000
_cell.length_c   1.000
_cell.angle_alpha   90.00
_cell.angle_beta   90.00
_cell.angle_gamma   90.00
#
_symmetry.space_group_name_H-M   'P 1'
#
loop_
_entity.id
_entity.type
_entity.pdbx_description
1 polymer ?
#
loop_
_entity_poly.entity_id
_entity_poly.type
_entity_poly.pdbx_seq_one_letter_code
_entity_poly.pdbx_strand_id
1 'polypeptide(L)' 'METKNAYTAEVWKELLNAEAVSVRVVPASGWANAAEMEPHTLYVPWGKTHVAQEILRKI' A
#
# COMPACT_ATOMS: atom_id res chain seq x y z
N MET A 1 2.33 2.31 5.50
CA MET A 1 3.06 3.05 4.45
C MET A 1 2.08 3.89 3.66
N GLU A 2 2.47 5.09 3.32
CA GLU A 2 1.59 6.00 2.62
C GLU A 2 2.08 6.25 1.19
N THR A 3 1.15 6.32 0.24
CA THR A 3 1.45 6.65 -1.15
C THR A 3 0.77 7.96 -1.52
N LYS A 4 1.23 8.57 -2.60
CA LYS A 4 0.68 9.86 -3.05
C LYS A 4 -0.65 9.74 -3.77
N ASN A 5 -0.95 8.58 -4.33
CA ASN A 5 -2.17 8.38 -5.12
C ASN A 5 -2.55 6.90 -5.19
N ALA A 6 -3.72 6.64 -5.74
CA ALA A 6 -4.25 5.29 -5.86
C ALA A 6 -3.41 4.39 -6.77
N TYR A 7 -2.88 4.94 -7.84
CA TYR A 7 -2.07 4.16 -8.79
C TYR A 7 -0.84 3.55 -8.11
N THR A 8 -0.09 4.38 -7.39
CA THR A 8 1.10 3.92 -6.67
C THR A 8 0.73 2.89 -5.61
N ALA A 9 -0.37 3.12 -4.88
CA ALA A 9 -0.84 2.18 -3.87
C ALA A 9 -1.15 0.82 -4.48
N GLU A 10 -1.78 0.80 -5.65
CA GLU A 10 -2.13 -0.44 -6.33
C GLU A 10 -0.88 -1.20 -6.79
N VAL A 11 0.10 -0.50 -7.33
CA VAL A 11 1.36 -1.09 -7.75
C VAL A 11 2.08 -1.73 -6.55
N TRP A 12 2.17 -1.01 -5.44
CA TRP A 12 2.81 -1.52 -4.24
C TRP A 12 2.07 -2.72 -3.67
N LYS A 13 0.74 -2.67 -3.68
CA LYS A 13 -0.08 -3.79 -3.22
C LYS A 13 0.21 -5.05 -4.03
N GLU A 14 0.28 -4.92 -5.35
CA GLU A 14 0.56 -6.06 -6.21
C GLU A 14 1.96 -6.64 -5.98
N LEU A 15 2.95 -5.76 -5.82
CA LEU A 15 4.32 -6.20 -5.54
C LEU A 15 4.40 -6.97 -4.22
N LEU A 16 3.73 -6.46 -3.19
CA LEU A 16 3.75 -7.11 -1.88
C LEU A 16 2.97 -8.43 -1.91
N ASN A 17 1.84 -8.46 -2.60
CA ASN A 17 1.06 -9.69 -2.74
C ASN A 17 1.85 -10.77 -3.49
N ALA A 18 2.65 -10.38 -4.46
CA ALA A 18 3.49 -11.31 -5.20
C ALA A 18 4.53 -11.97 -4.30
N GLU A 19 4.90 -11.30 -3.21
CA GLU A 19 5.83 -11.82 -2.21
C GLU A 19 5.10 -12.41 -1.00
N ALA A 20 3.82 -12.73 -1.16
CA ALA A 20 2.97 -13.33 -0.14
C ALA A 20 2.76 -12.44 1.09
N VAL A 21 2.81 -11.13 0.92
CA VAL A 21 2.51 -10.18 1.97
C VAL A 21 1.09 -9.65 1.78
N SER A 22 0.23 -9.85 2.77
CA SER A 22 -1.13 -9.33 2.74
C SER A 22 -1.11 -7.82 2.91
N VAL A 23 -1.91 -7.10 2.11
CA VAL A 23 -1.94 -5.64 2.16
C VAL A 23 -3.39 -5.17 2.18
N ARG A 24 -3.66 -4.18 3.03
CA ARG A 24 -4.93 -3.48 3.05
C ARG A 24 -4.68 -2.03 2.67
N VAL A 25 -5.38 -1.53 1.66
CA VAL A 25 -5.23 -0.15 1.19
C VAL A 25 -6.42 0.68 1.66
N VAL A 26 -6.14 1.82 2.29
CA VAL A 26 -7.17 2.73 2.79
C VAL A 26 -6.88 4.14 2.28
N PRO A 27 -7.80 4.75 1.51
CA PRO A 27 -7.62 6.13 1.08
C PRO A 27 -7.77 7.11 2.25
N ALA A 28 -7.09 8.24 2.17
CA ALA A 28 -7.06 9.23 3.25
C ALA A 28 -8.45 9.71 3.66
N SER A 29 -9.35 9.92 2.69
CA SER A 29 -10.71 10.42 2.95
C SER A 29 -11.73 9.30 3.15
N GLY A 30 -11.29 8.03 3.20
CA GLY A 30 -12.18 6.87 3.32
C GLY A 30 -12.75 6.46 1.97
N TRP A 31 -13.23 5.22 1.87
CA TRP A 31 -13.69 4.66 0.59
C TRP A 31 -14.89 5.38 0.00
N ALA A 32 -15.76 5.93 0.85
CA ALA A 32 -16.96 6.61 0.37
C ALA A 32 -16.64 7.88 -0.43
N ASN A 33 -15.53 8.54 -0.11
CA ASN A 33 -15.12 9.80 -0.73
C ASN A 33 -13.77 9.70 -1.40
N ALA A 34 -13.31 8.50 -1.70
CA ALA A 34 -11.98 8.29 -2.25
C ALA A 34 -11.80 8.96 -3.60
N ALA A 35 -10.68 9.67 -3.76
CA ALA A 35 -10.25 10.26 -5.02
C ALA A 35 -8.95 9.62 -5.45
N GLU A 36 -8.77 9.45 -6.74
CA GLU A 36 -7.59 8.77 -7.27
C GLU A 36 -6.28 9.47 -6.90
N MET A 37 -6.31 10.79 -6.84
CA MET A 37 -5.10 11.58 -6.59
C MET A 37 -4.82 11.86 -5.13
N GLU A 38 -5.63 11.36 -4.21
CA GLU A 38 -5.37 11.56 -2.79
C GLU A 38 -4.39 10.51 -2.25
N PRO A 39 -3.76 10.78 -1.11
CA PRO A 39 -2.90 9.78 -0.48
C PRO A 39 -3.67 8.54 -0.07
N HIS A 40 -3.03 7.40 -0.22
CA HIS A 40 -3.56 6.10 0.22
C HIS A 40 -2.56 5.47 1.17
N THR A 41 -3.06 4.85 2.23
CA THR A 41 -2.21 4.18 3.21
C THR A 41 -2.29 2.68 3.03
N LEU A 42 -1.14 2.01 3.01
CA LEU A 42 -1.06 0.56 2.96
C LEU A 42 -0.79 0.02 4.35
N TYR A 43 -1.64 -0.90 4.79
CA TYR A 43 -1.47 -1.60 6.06
C TYR A 43 -1.01 -3.01 5.80
N VAL A 44 0.05 -3.42 6.47
CA VAL A 44 0.59 -4.78 6.37
C VAL A 44 0.56 -5.42 7.76
N PRO A 45 0.57 -6.76 7.85
CA PRO A 45 0.62 -7.43 9.16
C PRO A 45 1.82 -6.95 9.95
N TRP A 46 1.65 -6.83 11.26
CA TRP A 46 2.68 -6.34 12.17
C TRP A 46 4.04 -6.99 11.93
N GLY A 47 4.08 -8.31 11.81
CA GLY A 47 5.34 -9.04 11.63
C GLY A 47 5.91 -8.95 10.22
N LYS A 48 5.26 -8.26 9.29
CA LYS A 48 5.68 -8.16 7.90
C LYS A 48 6.13 -6.76 7.49
N THR A 49 6.13 -5.81 8.41
CA THR A 49 6.50 -4.43 8.08
C THR A 49 7.92 -4.34 7.50
N HIS A 50 8.87 -5.02 8.11
CA HIS A 50 10.25 -5.01 7.65
C HIS A 50 10.37 -5.64 6.27
N VAL A 51 9.69 -6.76 6.04
CA VAL A 51 9.69 -7.43 4.75
C VAL A 51 9.13 -6.53 3.67
N ALA A 52 8.01 -5.86 3.97
CA ALA A 52 7.37 -4.95 3.03
C ALA A 52 8.30 -3.80 2.66
N GLN A 53 8.97 -3.21 3.63
CA GLN A 53 9.91 -2.13 3.39
C GLN A 53 11.07 -2.57 2.50
N GLU A 54 11.58 -3.77 2.70
CA GLU A 54 12.67 -4.31 1.89
C GLU A 54 12.24 -4.53 0.44
N ILE A 55 11.04 -5.03 0.23
CA ILE A 55 10.50 -5.25 -1.12
C ILE A 55 10.35 -3.92 -1.86
N LEU A 56 9.74 -2.93 -1.21
CA LEU A 56 9.48 -1.64 -1.85
C LEU A 56 10.76 -0.83 -2.08
N ARG A 57 11.78 -1.07 -1.30
CA ARG A 57 13.06 -0.39 -1.46
C ARG A 57 13.79 -0.75 -2.74
N LYS A 58 13.46 -1.90 -3.33
CA LYS A 58 14.12 -2.39 -4.54
C LYS A 58 13.52 -1.87 -5.84
N ILE A 59 12.46 -1.10 -5.75
CA ILE A 59 11.80 -0.59 -6.94
C ILE A 59 12.08 0.88 -7.20
#